data_983e444a44129d3c491740786e4c8c21
#
_entry.id   983e444a44129d3c491740786e4c8c21
#
_cell.length_a   1.000
_cell.length_b   1.000
_cell.length_c   1.000
_cell.angle_alpha   90.00
_cell.angle_beta   90.00
_cell.angle_gamma   90.00
#
_symmetry.space_group_name_H-M   'P 1'
#
loop_
_entity.id
_entity.type
_entity.pdbx_description
1 polymer ?
#
loop_
_entity_poly.entity_id
_entity_poly.type
_entity_poly.pdbx_seq_one_letter_code
_entity_poly.pdbx_strand_id
1 'polypeptide(L)'
;MLPRVHVITDLPHTPADVIDEIVGMGVDAVQIRAKHLTDRDLFEFTVEVIRTVAGRARVIVNDRLDIALAAGADGVHLGLDDLPVVQARRLAPRNFLIGGTCRNVAQARQAKADGADYIGVGPIFASTTKVGLPGPIGLDVLGEVAGILPSIAISGINAERLREVMAAGAHGVAVVAAISRAPDPARAARDLVAAVHTPLNVR
;
A
#
# COMPACT_ATOMS: atom_id res chain seq x y z
N MET A 1 11.58 -2.23 9.67
CA MET A 1 11.87 -1.72 8.29
C MET A 1 10.54 -1.38 7.65
N LEU A 2 10.45 -0.32 6.83
CA LEU A 2 9.22 0.03 6.11
C LEU A 2 9.01 -0.97 4.95
N PRO A 3 7.80 -1.52 4.77
CA PRO A 3 7.48 -2.42 3.67
C PRO A 3 7.68 -1.78 2.29
N ARG A 4 8.05 -2.61 1.31
CA ARG A 4 8.28 -2.19 -0.09
C ARG A 4 7.23 -2.73 -1.07
N VAL A 5 6.64 -3.88 -0.78
CA VAL A 5 5.61 -4.51 -1.62
C VAL A 5 4.31 -4.59 -0.85
N HIS A 6 3.39 -3.67 -1.17
CA HIS A 6 2.07 -3.62 -0.60
C HIS A 6 1.06 -4.30 -1.54
N VAL A 7 0.38 -5.33 -1.07
CA VAL A 7 -0.78 -5.89 -1.77
C VAL A 7 -2.05 -5.34 -1.13
N ILE A 8 -2.87 -4.66 -1.93
CA ILE A 8 -4.16 -4.15 -1.48
C ILE A 8 -5.23 -5.19 -1.81
N THR A 9 -6.05 -5.55 -0.82
CA THR A 9 -7.09 -6.56 -0.99
C THR A 9 -8.16 -6.12 -2.00
N ASP A 10 -8.63 -7.09 -2.77
CA ASP A 10 -9.70 -6.95 -3.79
C ASP A 10 -10.67 -8.13 -3.60
N LEU A 11 -11.49 -8.07 -2.55
CA LEU A 11 -12.48 -9.13 -2.29
C LEU A 11 -13.52 -9.22 -3.43
N PRO A 12 -13.87 -10.44 -3.86
CA PRO A 12 -13.54 -11.74 -3.26
C PRO A 12 -12.22 -12.38 -3.76
N HIS A 13 -11.40 -11.71 -4.57
CA HIS A 13 -10.22 -12.29 -5.22
C HIS A 13 -9.01 -12.49 -4.29
N THR A 14 -9.02 -11.87 -3.10
CA THR A 14 -7.95 -12.01 -2.10
C THR A 14 -8.51 -12.46 -0.75
N PRO A 15 -9.10 -13.66 -0.65
CA PRO A 15 -9.46 -14.26 0.63
C PRO A 15 -8.20 -14.62 1.45
N ALA A 16 -8.38 -15.04 2.70
CA ALA A 16 -7.28 -15.24 3.64
C ALA A 16 -6.24 -16.29 3.19
N ASP A 17 -6.66 -17.34 2.50
CA ASP A 17 -5.79 -18.37 1.94
C ASP A 17 -4.87 -17.82 0.82
N VAL A 18 -5.41 -17.01 -0.09
CA VAL A 18 -4.60 -16.32 -1.10
C VAL A 18 -3.63 -15.34 -0.44
N ILE A 19 -4.05 -14.64 0.64
CA ILE A 19 -3.17 -13.76 1.40
C ILE A 19 -2.02 -14.56 2.03
N ASP A 20 -2.29 -15.74 2.58
CA ASP A 20 -1.26 -16.63 3.14
C ASP A 20 -0.20 -17.01 2.09
N GLU A 21 -0.66 -17.42 0.92
CA GLU A 21 0.22 -17.79 -0.20
C GLU A 21 1.12 -16.64 -0.64
N ILE A 22 0.56 -15.44 -0.89
CA ILE A 22 1.34 -14.30 -1.39
C ILE A 22 2.32 -13.77 -0.34
N VAL A 23 1.97 -13.82 0.95
CA VAL A 23 2.88 -13.48 2.05
C VAL A 23 4.01 -14.51 2.15
N GLY A 24 3.72 -15.78 1.91
CA GLY A 24 4.73 -16.84 1.78
C GLY A 24 5.73 -16.59 0.63
N MET A 25 5.37 -15.80 -0.37
CA MET A 25 6.25 -15.40 -1.48
C MET A 25 7.06 -14.13 -1.18
N GLY A 26 6.95 -13.54 0.02
CA GLY A 26 7.75 -12.40 0.45
C GLY A 26 7.06 -11.04 0.31
N VAL A 27 5.74 -11.00 0.08
CA VAL A 27 4.96 -9.76 0.23
C VAL A 27 5.10 -9.28 1.66
N ASP A 28 5.51 -8.03 1.85
CA ASP A 28 5.87 -7.50 3.17
C ASP A 28 4.82 -6.54 3.76
N ALA A 29 3.76 -6.21 3.00
CA ALA A 29 2.56 -5.55 3.52
C ALA A 29 1.28 -6.00 2.83
N VAL A 30 0.23 -6.23 3.62
CA VAL A 30 -1.15 -6.42 3.14
C VAL A 30 -1.99 -5.23 3.59
N GLN A 31 -2.57 -4.50 2.64
CA GLN A 31 -3.46 -3.40 2.94
C GLN A 31 -4.92 -3.85 2.77
N ILE A 32 -5.66 -3.89 3.87
CA ILE A 32 -7.07 -4.28 3.92
C ILE A 32 -7.94 -3.15 3.38
N ARG A 33 -8.52 -3.36 2.20
CA ARG A 33 -9.45 -2.42 1.56
C ARG A 33 -10.68 -3.16 1.08
N ALA A 34 -11.80 -2.98 1.77
CA ALA A 34 -13.07 -3.65 1.50
C ALA A 34 -14.25 -2.69 1.77
N LYS A 35 -14.39 -1.66 0.93
CA LYS A 35 -15.37 -0.56 1.11
C LYS A 35 -16.85 -1.00 1.08
N HIS A 36 -17.12 -2.24 0.67
CA HIS A 36 -18.47 -2.82 0.62
C HIS A 36 -18.83 -3.59 1.88
N LEU A 37 -17.88 -3.87 2.76
CA LEU A 37 -18.13 -4.56 4.02
C LEU A 37 -18.71 -3.60 5.06
N THR A 38 -19.50 -4.15 5.99
CA THR A 38 -19.87 -3.44 7.22
C THR A 38 -18.65 -3.24 8.11
N ASP A 39 -18.73 -2.34 9.08
CA ASP A 39 -17.63 -2.11 10.04
C ASP A 39 -17.28 -3.39 10.82
N ARG A 40 -18.30 -4.19 11.19
CA ARG A 40 -18.11 -5.48 11.85
C ARG A 40 -17.37 -6.46 10.97
N ASP A 41 -17.83 -6.65 9.72
CA ASP A 41 -17.22 -7.60 8.80
C ASP A 41 -15.78 -7.17 8.43
N LEU A 42 -15.53 -5.87 8.27
CA LEU A 42 -14.19 -5.35 8.03
C LEU A 42 -13.26 -5.60 9.22
N PHE A 43 -13.76 -5.42 10.46
CA PHE A 43 -13.01 -5.75 11.67
C PHE A 43 -12.70 -7.25 11.74
N GLU A 44 -13.70 -8.12 11.53
CA GLU A 44 -13.52 -9.57 11.57
C GLU A 44 -12.54 -10.06 10.51
N PHE A 45 -12.66 -9.57 9.28
CA PHE A 45 -11.71 -9.86 8.21
C PHE A 45 -10.30 -9.35 8.53
N THR A 46 -10.16 -8.17 9.14
CA THR A 46 -8.84 -7.65 9.55
C THR A 46 -8.20 -8.55 10.59
N VAL A 47 -8.96 -9.02 11.59
CA VAL A 47 -8.47 -9.96 12.62
C VAL A 47 -8.08 -11.30 11.99
N GLU A 48 -8.86 -11.82 11.05
CA GLU A 48 -8.55 -13.03 10.30
C GLU A 48 -7.22 -12.89 9.55
N VAL A 49 -7.03 -11.81 8.80
CA VAL A 49 -5.79 -11.55 8.06
C VAL A 49 -4.58 -11.41 9.00
N ILE A 50 -4.72 -10.72 10.13
CA ILE A 50 -3.64 -10.63 11.13
C ILE A 50 -3.20 -12.01 11.60
N ARG A 51 -4.16 -12.90 11.89
CA ARG A 51 -3.85 -14.28 12.30
C ARG A 51 -3.18 -15.08 11.18
N THR A 52 -3.70 -14.97 9.97
CA THR A 52 -3.16 -15.64 8.77
C THR A 52 -1.72 -15.18 8.48
N VAL A 53 -1.48 -13.87 8.51
CA VAL A 53 -0.15 -13.29 8.24
C VAL A 53 0.86 -13.66 9.34
N ALA A 54 0.42 -13.77 10.60
CA ALA A 54 1.21 -14.23 11.75
C ALA A 54 2.57 -13.49 11.89
N GLY A 55 2.58 -12.17 11.66
CA GLY A 55 3.78 -11.33 11.76
C GLY A 55 4.77 -11.42 10.60
N ARG A 56 4.49 -12.23 9.56
CA ARG A 56 5.36 -12.34 8.36
C ARG A 56 5.30 -11.12 7.44
N ALA A 57 4.21 -10.37 7.50
CA ALA A 57 4.02 -9.11 6.79
C ALA A 57 3.29 -8.09 7.68
N ARG A 58 3.34 -6.82 7.32
CA ARG A 58 2.56 -5.78 7.99
C ARG A 58 1.12 -5.78 7.51
N VAL A 59 0.17 -5.69 8.44
CA VAL A 59 -1.25 -5.51 8.13
C VAL A 59 -1.63 -4.06 8.31
N ILE A 60 -2.06 -3.41 7.23
CA ILE A 60 -2.43 -2.00 7.19
C ILE A 60 -3.90 -1.91 6.82
N VAL A 61 -4.70 -1.13 7.55
CA VAL A 61 -6.11 -0.92 7.21
C VAL A 61 -6.25 0.37 6.39
N ASN A 62 -7.04 0.31 5.32
CA ASN A 62 -7.30 1.48 4.48
C ASN A 62 -8.40 2.35 5.10
N ASP A 63 -8.21 3.66 5.21
CA ASP A 63 -9.13 4.70 5.66
C ASP A 63 -9.53 4.65 7.16
N ARG A 64 -9.67 3.48 7.77
CA ARG A 64 -10.31 3.24 9.06
C ARG A 64 -9.29 3.02 10.21
N LEU A 65 -8.83 4.15 10.80
CA LEU A 65 -7.94 4.13 11.96
C LEU A 65 -8.55 3.40 13.16
N ASP A 66 -9.83 3.60 13.42
CA ASP A 66 -10.57 2.98 14.53
C ASP A 66 -10.55 1.45 14.43
N ILE A 67 -10.83 0.90 13.25
CA ILE A 67 -10.78 -0.56 13.00
C ILE A 67 -9.35 -1.06 13.07
N ALA A 68 -8.38 -0.33 12.51
CA ALA A 68 -6.99 -0.70 12.58
C ALA A 68 -6.49 -0.86 14.03
N LEU A 69 -6.82 0.11 14.88
CA LEU A 69 -6.46 0.08 16.30
C LEU A 69 -7.21 -1.03 17.06
N ALA A 70 -8.51 -1.18 16.83
CA ALA A 70 -9.33 -2.18 17.50
C ALA A 70 -8.92 -3.61 17.16
N ALA A 71 -8.53 -3.87 15.89
CA ALA A 71 -8.08 -5.18 15.43
C ALA A 71 -6.63 -5.49 15.81
N GLY A 72 -5.83 -4.51 16.22
CA GLY A 72 -4.41 -4.67 16.48
C GLY A 72 -3.56 -4.75 15.19
N ALA A 73 -3.98 -4.08 14.13
CA ALA A 73 -3.21 -3.96 12.90
C ALA A 73 -1.91 -3.15 13.11
N ASP A 74 -0.96 -3.29 12.19
CA ASP A 74 0.33 -2.59 12.25
C ASP A 74 0.24 -1.12 11.83
N GLY A 75 -0.82 -0.74 11.10
CA GLY A 75 -0.93 0.61 10.58
C GLY A 75 -2.25 0.94 9.89
N VAL A 76 -2.33 2.19 9.43
CA VAL A 76 -3.42 2.72 8.62
C VAL A 76 -2.88 3.45 7.41
N HIS A 77 -3.59 3.40 6.29
CA HIS A 77 -3.34 4.26 5.13
C HIS A 77 -4.54 5.18 4.90
N LEU A 78 -4.29 6.49 4.90
CA LEU A 78 -5.30 7.53 4.84
C LEU A 78 -5.30 8.24 3.47
N GLY A 79 -6.47 8.36 2.89
CA GLY A 79 -6.70 9.17 1.71
C GLY A 79 -6.79 10.68 2.03
N LEU A 80 -6.92 11.49 1.00
CA LEU A 80 -6.97 12.95 1.14
C LEU A 80 -8.23 13.45 1.84
N ASP A 81 -9.31 12.67 1.78
CA ASP A 81 -10.62 13.02 2.36
C ASP A 81 -10.91 12.26 3.66
N ASP A 82 -9.95 11.45 4.14
CA ASP A 82 -10.06 10.68 5.38
C ASP A 82 -9.61 11.49 6.60
N LEU A 83 -9.50 10.83 7.76
CA LEU A 83 -8.99 11.46 8.98
C LEU A 83 -7.59 12.07 8.71
N PRO A 84 -7.36 13.36 9.01
CA PRO A 84 -6.04 13.97 8.80
C PRO A 84 -4.92 13.20 9.50
N VAL A 85 -3.78 13.03 8.83
CA VAL A 85 -2.61 12.30 9.35
C VAL A 85 -2.19 12.79 10.73
N VAL A 86 -2.20 14.10 10.96
CA VAL A 86 -1.84 14.69 12.27
C VAL A 86 -2.79 14.25 13.38
N GLN A 87 -4.06 14.02 13.09
CA GLN A 87 -5.03 13.54 14.09
C GLN A 87 -4.84 12.04 14.32
N ALA A 88 -4.62 11.27 13.26
CA ALA A 88 -4.31 9.86 13.37
C ALA A 88 -3.05 9.63 14.22
N ARG A 89 -2.00 10.43 14.02
CA ARG A 89 -0.75 10.34 14.79
C ARG A 89 -0.93 10.61 16.26
N ARG A 90 -1.85 11.50 16.65
CA ARG A 90 -2.17 11.77 18.06
C ARG A 90 -2.87 10.61 18.77
N LEU A 91 -3.64 9.82 18.03
CA LEU A 91 -4.42 8.69 18.54
C LEU A 91 -3.63 7.38 18.50
N ALA A 92 -2.73 7.24 17.54
CA ALA A 92 -2.01 6.01 17.29
C ALA A 92 -0.80 5.81 18.24
N PRO A 93 -0.47 4.55 18.60
CA PRO A 93 0.76 4.24 19.33
C PRO A 93 2.01 4.67 18.53
N ARG A 94 3.13 4.87 19.23
CA ARG A 94 4.39 5.34 18.60
C ARG A 94 4.89 4.46 17.44
N ASN A 95 4.69 3.16 17.54
CA ASN A 95 5.18 2.17 16.54
C ASN A 95 4.15 1.87 15.45
N PHE A 96 3.02 2.58 15.43
CA PHE A 96 1.95 2.36 14.47
C PHE A 96 2.26 3.09 13.17
N LEU A 97 2.22 2.37 12.04
CA LEU A 97 2.50 2.93 10.73
C LEU A 97 1.34 3.80 10.22
N ILE A 98 1.63 5.01 9.80
CA ILE A 98 0.64 5.88 9.14
C ILE A 98 1.13 6.25 7.76
N GLY A 99 0.39 5.81 6.74
CA GLY A 99 0.57 6.23 5.37
C GLY A 99 -0.41 7.33 4.99
N GLY A 100 0.03 8.26 4.16
CA GLY A 100 -0.83 9.31 3.60
C GLY A 100 -0.81 9.33 2.08
N THR A 101 -1.96 9.51 1.44
CA THR A 101 -2.04 9.66 -0.02
C THR A 101 -1.51 11.03 -0.45
N CYS A 102 -0.64 11.07 -1.46
CA CYS A 102 -0.06 12.29 -2.02
C CYS A 102 -0.06 12.27 -3.54
N ARG A 103 -0.18 13.47 -4.14
CA ARG A 103 -0.22 13.67 -5.58
C ARG A 103 0.69 14.79 -6.07
N ASN A 104 1.35 15.48 -5.16
CA ASN A 104 2.28 16.57 -5.44
C ASN A 104 3.20 16.82 -4.24
N VAL A 105 4.21 17.65 -4.46
CA VAL A 105 5.24 18.02 -3.48
C VAL A 105 4.64 18.69 -2.22
N ALA A 106 3.64 19.55 -2.39
CA ALA A 106 3.02 20.24 -1.25
C ALA A 106 2.36 19.26 -0.30
N GLN A 107 1.58 18.29 -0.83
CA GLN A 107 0.94 17.24 -0.04
C GLN A 107 1.98 16.32 0.62
N ALA A 108 3.07 15.97 -0.07
CA ALA A 108 4.13 15.16 0.51
C ALA A 108 4.84 15.85 1.68
N ARG A 109 5.12 17.15 1.57
CA ARG A 109 5.69 17.97 2.65
C ARG A 109 4.71 18.07 3.84
N GLN A 110 3.43 18.26 3.56
CA GLN A 110 2.41 18.31 4.60
C GLN A 110 2.29 16.97 5.33
N ALA A 111 2.21 15.85 4.59
CA ALA A 111 2.15 14.51 5.19
C ALA A 111 3.36 14.24 6.10
N LYS A 112 4.57 14.67 5.69
CA LYS A 112 5.78 14.59 6.53
C LYS A 112 5.66 15.44 7.80
N ALA A 113 5.20 16.67 7.69
CA ALA A 113 5.01 17.57 8.83
C ALA A 113 3.95 17.03 9.80
N ASP A 114 2.91 16.38 9.29
CA ASP A 114 1.83 15.76 10.05
C ASP A 114 2.23 14.41 10.70
N GLY A 115 3.40 13.88 10.39
CA GLY A 115 3.94 12.67 11.00
C GLY A 115 3.57 11.37 10.29
N ALA A 116 3.34 11.39 8.97
CA ALA A 116 3.27 10.18 8.16
C ALA A 116 4.63 9.46 8.13
N ASP A 117 4.62 8.13 8.12
CA ASP A 117 5.81 7.30 7.99
C ASP A 117 6.17 7.06 6.52
N TYR A 118 5.17 7.06 5.64
CA TYR A 118 5.31 6.90 4.20
C TYR A 118 4.17 7.59 3.46
N ILE A 119 4.33 7.78 2.16
CA ILE A 119 3.29 8.31 1.28
C ILE A 119 2.93 7.33 0.17
N GLY A 120 1.63 7.17 -0.08
CA GLY A 120 1.11 6.51 -1.27
C GLY A 120 1.01 7.53 -2.40
N VAL A 121 1.77 7.32 -3.48
CA VAL A 121 1.89 8.29 -4.58
C VAL A 121 1.18 7.77 -5.83
N GLY A 122 0.15 8.47 -6.28
CA GLY A 122 -0.58 8.07 -7.46
C GLY A 122 -1.86 8.86 -7.75
N PRO A 123 -2.54 8.49 -8.85
CA PRO A 123 -2.22 7.37 -9.76
C PRO A 123 -0.97 7.66 -10.62
N ILE A 124 -0.01 6.72 -10.66
CA ILE A 124 1.19 6.89 -11.50
C ILE A 124 0.82 6.70 -12.98
N PHE A 125 0.07 5.62 -13.27
CA PHE A 125 -0.46 5.33 -14.61
C PHE A 125 -1.98 5.20 -14.57
N ALA A 126 -2.61 5.24 -15.74
CA ALA A 126 -4.04 4.93 -15.85
C ALA A 126 -4.33 3.51 -15.34
N SER A 127 -5.45 3.36 -14.66
CA SER A 127 -5.89 2.08 -14.08
C SER A 127 -7.40 1.93 -14.20
N THR A 128 -7.83 0.70 -14.43
CA THR A 128 -9.24 0.32 -14.48
C THR A 128 -9.77 -0.26 -13.17
N THR A 129 -8.89 -0.48 -12.18
CA THR A 129 -9.26 -1.15 -10.91
C THR A 129 -10.10 -0.27 -9.98
N LYS A 130 -9.91 1.05 -10.03
CA LYS A 130 -10.66 2.01 -9.22
C LYS A 130 -11.30 3.04 -10.15
N VAL A 131 -12.63 3.11 -10.13
CA VAL A 131 -13.41 4.12 -10.87
C VAL A 131 -13.25 5.49 -10.21
N GLY A 132 -13.28 6.56 -11.01
CA GLY A 132 -13.22 7.94 -10.51
C GLY A 132 -11.84 8.41 -10.06
N LEU A 133 -10.78 7.69 -10.43
CA LEU A 133 -9.42 8.20 -10.21
C LEU A 133 -9.20 9.45 -11.07
N PRO A 134 -8.55 10.47 -10.51
CA PRO A 134 -8.07 11.60 -11.32
C PRO A 134 -6.98 11.14 -12.30
N GLY A 135 -6.65 12.00 -13.26
CA GLY A 135 -5.63 11.70 -14.26
C GLY A 135 -4.28 11.27 -13.64
N PRO A 136 -3.51 10.43 -14.35
CA PRO A 136 -2.18 10.03 -13.91
C PRO A 136 -1.27 11.22 -13.64
N ILE A 137 -0.46 11.15 -12.60
CA ILE A 137 0.52 12.19 -12.24
C ILE A 137 1.91 11.90 -12.83
N GLY A 138 2.15 10.66 -13.27
CA GLY A 138 3.39 10.27 -13.94
C GLY A 138 4.60 10.05 -13.02
N LEU A 139 5.71 9.73 -13.66
CA LEU A 139 6.98 9.40 -12.97
C LEU A 139 7.73 10.67 -12.51
N ASP A 140 7.55 11.79 -13.17
CA ASP A 140 8.21 13.05 -12.80
C ASP A 140 7.79 13.50 -11.41
N VAL A 141 6.47 13.51 -11.13
CA VAL A 141 5.95 13.83 -9.79
C VAL A 141 6.40 12.81 -8.76
N LEU A 142 6.46 11.52 -9.12
CA LEU A 142 7.01 10.49 -8.22
C LEU A 142 8.46 10.83 -7.84
N GLY A 143 9.31 11.19 -8.79
CA GLY A 143 10.69 11.59 -8.55
C GLY A 143 10.82 12.80 -7.63
N GLU A 144 9.98 13.82 -7.83
CA GLU A 144 9.96 15.02 -6.99
C GLU A 144 9.63 14.74 -5.52
N VAL A 145 8.71 13.78 -5.25
CA VAL A 145 8.25 13.48 -3.89
C VAL A 145 9.08 12.39 -3.19
N ALA A 146 9.80 11.56 -3.94
CA ALA A 146 10.55 10.41 -3.41
C ALA A 146 11.63 10.79 -2.40
N GLY A 147 12.22 12.02 -2.53
CA GLY A 147 13.20 12.56 -1.58
C GLY A 147 12.61 13.17 -0.30
N ILE A 148 11.26 13.24 -0.19
CA ILE A 148 10.59 13.87 0.96
C ILE A 148 10.25 12.83 2.03
N LEU A 149 9.60 11.75 1.63
CA LEU A 149 9.25 10.59 2.45
C LEU A 149 9.38 9.31 1.61
N PRO A 150 9.54 8.14 2.23
CA PRO A 150 9.43 6.87 1.52
C PRO A 150 8.12 6.81 0.73
N SER A 151 8.23 6.64 -0.59
CA SER A 151 7.10 6.72 -1.52
C SER A 151 6.71 5.34 -2.00
N ILE A 152 5.46 4.95 -1.78
CA ILE A 152 4.86 3.73 -2.31
C ILE A 152 4.04 4.12 -3.54
N ALA A 153 4.56 3.79 -4.72
CA ALA A 153 3.90 4.10 -5.98
C ALA A 153 2.68 3.20 -6.20
N ILE A 154 1.59 3.78 -6.70
CA ILE A 154 0.35 3.03 -6.91
C ILE A 154 -0.32 3.39 -8.24
N SER A 155 -1.10 2.46 -8.75
CA SER A 155 -1.97 2.55 -9.93
C SER A 155 -1.27 2.28 -11.26
N GLY A 156 -1.79 1.26 -11.95
CA GLY A 156 -1.34 0.83 -13.27
C GLY A 156 0.06 0.22 -13.28
N ILE A 157 0.58 -0.23 -12.12
CA ILE A 157 1.89 -0.85 -11.99
C ILE A 157 1.77 -2.35 -12.26
N ASN A 158 2.63 -2.82 -13.15
CA ASN A 158 2.83 -4.22 -13.51
C ASN A 158 4.33 -4.50 -13.64
N ALA A 159 4.70 -5.73 -13.97
CA ALA A 159 6.10 -6.14 -14.09
C ALA A 159 6.91 -5.31 -15.11
N GLU A 160 6.29 -4.88 -16.21
CA GLU A 160 6.96 -4.09 -17.27
C GLU A 160 7.29 -2.68 -16.78
N ARG A 161 6.37 -2.05 -16.03
CA ARG A 161 6.48 -0.66 -15.51
C ARG A 161 7.27 -0.55 -14.21
N LEU A 162 7.47 -1.67 -13.53
CA LEU A 162 8.11 -1.68 -12.22
C LEU A 162 9.52 -1.06 -12.23
N ARG A 163 10.32 -1.39 -13.26
CA ARG A 163 11.69 -0.87 -13.38
C ARG A 163 11.73 0.65 -13.46
N GLU A 164 10.86 1.27 -14.27
CA GLU A 164 10.81 2.73 -14.39
C GLU A 164 10.31 3.41 -13.12
N VAL A 165 9.33 2.80 -12.42
CA VAL A 165 8.82 3.27 -11.13
C VAL A 165 9.92 3.26 -10.07
N MET A 166 10.68 2.18 -9.98
CA MET A 166 11.80 2.09 -9.03
C MET A 166 12.94 3.05 -9.40
N ALA A 167 13.22 3.21 -10.70
CA ALA A 167 14.23 4.17 -11.19
C ALA A 167 13.85 5.63 -10.93
N ALA A 168 12.55 5.96 -10.88
CA ALA A 168 12.05 7.27 -10.48
C ALA A 168 12.17 7.54 -8.96
N GLY A 169 12.72 6.60 -8.17
CA GLY A 169 13.02 6.79 -6.76
C GLY A 169 11.95 6.25 -5.81
N ALA A 170 10.97 5.47 -6.28
CA ALA A 170 10.01 4.84 -5.38
C ALA A 170 10.73 3.97 -4.33
N HIS A 171 10.29 4.06 -3.07
CA HIS A 171 10.70 3.13 -2.02
C HIS A 171 10.15 1.73 -2.28
N GLY A 172 8.92 1.66 -2.77
CA GLY A 172 8.20 0.45 -3.07
C GLY A 172 6.96 0.70 -3.91
N VAL A 173 6.13 -0.34 -4.05
CA VAL A 173 4.92 -0.30 -4.85
C VAL A 173 3.72 -0.86 -4.12
N ALA A 174 2.52 -0.36 -4.46
CA ALA A 174 1.25 -0.94 -4.07
C ALA A 174 0.51 -1.45 -5.30
N VAL A 175 0.05 -2.68 -5.24
CA VAL A 175 -0.65 -3.34 -6.35
C VAL A 175 -1.98 -3.96 -5.88
N VAL A 176 -2.93 -4.07 -6.81
CA VAL A 176 -4.20 -4.78 -6.65
C VAL A 176 -4.27 -5.87 -7.72
N ALA A 177 -4.77 -5.55 -8.89
CA ALA A 177 -5.07 -6.50 -9.96
C ALA A 177 -3.84 -7.25 -10.50
N ALA A 178 -2.65 -6.68 -10.39
CA ALA A 178 -1.41 -7.34 -10.80
C ALA A 178 -1.16 -8.66 -10.06
N ILE A 179 -1.74 -8.81 -8.85
CA ILE A 179 -1.70 -10.04 -8.06
C ILE A 179 -3.09 -10.66 -7.96
N SER A 180 -4.10 -9.91 -7.49
CA SER A 180 -5.44 -10.47 -7.19
C SER A 180 -6.15 -11.08 -8.41
N ARG A 181 -5.83 -10.63 -9.62
CA ARG A 181 -6.42 -11.13 -10.87
C ARG A 181 -5.45 -11.91 -11.74
N ALA A 182 -4.27 -12.23 -11.22
CA ALA A 182 -3.33 -13.10 -11.90
C ALA A 182 -3.84 -14.54 -11.92
N PRO A 183 -3.58 -15.31 -13.00
CA PRO A 183 -3.92 -16.75 -13.02
C PRO A 183 -3.24 -17.55 -11.90
N ASP A 184 -2.08 -17.08 -11.43
CA ASP A 184 -1.31 -17.63 -10.32
C ASP A 184 -0.85 -16.45 -9.45
N PRO A 185 -1.61 -16.07 -8.40
CA PRO A 185 -1.29 -14.96 -7.52
C PRO A 185 0.04 -15.14 -6.78
N ALA A 186 0.37 -16.35 -6.34
CA ALA A 186 1.62 -16.63 -5.63
C ALA A 186 2.84 -16.40 -6.53
N ARG A 187 2.79 -16.88 -7.77
CA ARG A 187 3.84 -16.63 -8.77
C ARG A 187 3.97 -15.14 -9.07
N ALA A 188 2.87 -14.45 -9.30
CA ALA A 188 2.88 -13.01 -9.57
C ALA A 188 3.48 -12.21 -8.40
N ALA A 189 3.16 -12.60 -7.16
CA ALA A 189 3.72 -12.00 -5.96
C ALA A 189 5.23 -12.22 -5.86
N ARG A 190 5.70 -13.46 -6.05
CA ARG A 190 7.12 -13.79 -6.03
C ARG A 190 7.91 -13.00 -7.07
N ASP A 191 7.41 -12.93 -8.30
CA ASP A 191 8.07 -12.25 -9.40
C ASP A 191 8.13 -10.72 -9.14
N LEU A 192 7.06 -10.14 -8.58
CA LEU A 192 7.02 -8.74 -8.17
C LEU A 192 8.02 -8.44 -7.03
N VAL A 193 8.02 -9.27 -5.99
CA VAL A 193 8.95 -9.14 -4.84
C VAL A 193 10.39 -9.20 -5.30
N ALA A 194 10.75 -10.19 -6.12
CA ALA A 194 12.09 -10.31 -6.68
C ALA A 194 12.50 -9.05 -7.46
N ALA A 195 11.60 -8.51 -8.29
CA ALA A 195 11.89 -7.33 -9.10
C ALA A 195 12.04 -6.05 -8.28
N VAL A 196 11.24 -5.86 -7.20
CA VAL A 196 11.36 -4.70 -6.29
C VAL A 196 12.67 -4.73 -5.50
N HIS A 197 13.17 -5.91 -5.15
CA HIS A 197 14.40 -6.07 -4.37
C HIS A 197 15.67 -6.20 -5.22
N THR A 198 15.54 -6.35 -6.54
CA THR A 198 16.69 -6.36 -7.43
C THR A 198 17.33 -4.96 -7.48
N PRO A 199 18.64 -4.83 -7.20
CA PRO A 199 19.32 -3.54 -7.33
C PRO A 199 19.18 -2.98 -8.76
N LEU A 200 18.86 -1.70 -8.86
CA LEU A 200 18.93 -1.00 -10.14
C LEU A 200 20.41 -0.90 -10.53
N ASN A 201 20.83 -1.62 -11.55
CA ASN A 201 22.14 -1.40 -12.15
C ASN A 201 22.12 0.00 -12.79
N VAL A 202 22.54 1.02 -12.05
CA VAL A 202 22.83 2.33 -12.59
C VAL A 202 24.10 2.18 -13.43
N ARG A 203 23.93 2.19 -14.75
CA ARG A 203 25.08 2.33 -15.69
C ARG A 203 25.42 3.79 -15.83
#